data_788f7e47d1ec602d32443ccd4ee3e2ec
#
_entry.id   788f7e47d1ec602d32443ccd4ee3e2ec
#
_cell.length_a   1.000
_cell.length_b   1.000
_cell.length_c   1.000
_cell.angle_alpha   90.00
_cell.angle_beta   90.00
_cell.angle_gamma   90.00
#
_symmetry.space_group_name_H-M   'P 1'
#
loop_
_entity.id
_entity.type
_entity.pdbx_description
1 polymer ?
#
loop_
_entity_poly.entity_id
_entity_poly.type
_entity_poly.pdbx_seq_one_letter_code
_entity_poly.pdbx_strand_id
1 'polypeptide(L)'
;VIVVGAGHAGIEASLAAARMGCEVLMLSTNVDTIGQMSCNPAIGGLAKGHLAREIDALGGEMGKCTDMTGLQFRMLNKRKGPAVWAPRAQCDKKAYQFRMKWICEREPNLTIQQGQVSKLLHAERKVHGVETAMGVEYFAKTVVITTGTFLRGLMHVGDAQQKGGRSGEAAATGLSGSLQEAGLELGRLKTGTPPRLLKRSIDLSQLEEQPGED
;
A
#
# COMPACT_ATOMS: atom_id res chain seq x y z
N VAL A 1 3.28 -2.17 -18.80
CA VAL A 1 2.64 -2.70 -17.58
C VAL A 1 1.69 -1.66 -17.02
N ILE A 2 0.48 -2.08 -16.59
CA ILE A 2 -0.40 -1.20 -15.80
C ILE A 2 -0.39 -1.69 -14.36
N VAL A 3 -0.21 -0.76 -13.40
CA VAL A 3 -0.32 -1.04 -11.97
C VAL A 3 -1.51 -0.27 -11.40
N VAL A 4 -2.45 -0.97 -10.81
CA VAL A 4 -3.68 -0.40 -10.22
C VAL A 4 -3.51 -0.25 -8.71
N GLY A 5 -3.38 0.98 -8.26
CA GLY A 5 -3.16 1.35 -6.86
C GLY A 5 -1.74 1.82 -6.58
N ALA A 6 -1.60 2.89 -5.80
CA ALA A 6 -0.33 3.53 -5.43
C ALA A 6 -0.06 3.44 -3.92
N GLY A 7 -0.46 2.34 -3.29
CA GLY A 7 -0.02 1.93 -1.96
C GLY A 7 1.35 1.26 -2.01
N HIS A 8 1.82 0.71 -0.88
CA HIS A 8 3.15 0.10 -0.80
C HIS A 8 3.39 -0.96 -1.89
N ALA A 9 2.46 -1.89 -2.09
CA ALA A 9 2.59 -2.95 -3.09
C ALA A 9 2.61 -2.40 -4.52
N GLY A 10 1.77 -1.41 -4.82
CA GLY A 10 1.72 -0.79 -6.15
C GLY A 10 2.99 -0.01 -6.48
N ILE A 11 3.54 0.72 -5.52
CA ILE A 11 4.80 1.44 -5.69
C ILE A 11 5.95 0.46 -5.97
N GLU A 12 6.11 -0.58 -5.16
CA GLU A 12 7.17 -1.58 -5.35
C GLU A 12 7.03 -2.29 -6.70
N ALA A 13 5.81 -2.69 -7.09
CA ALA A 13 5.56 -3.29 -8.39
C ALA A 13 5.88 -2.34 -9.55
N SER A 14 5.50 -1.07 -9.43
CA SER A 14 5.74 -0.06 -10.46
C SER A 14 7.23 0.24 -10.64
N LEU A 15 7.93 0.47 -9.53
CA LEU A 15 9.36 0.75 -9.55
C LEU A 15 10.17 -0.46 -10.03
N ALA A 16 9.82 -1.66 -9.60
CA ALA A 16 10.48 -2.88 -10.06
C ALA A 16 10.33 -3.04 -11.58
N ALA A 17 9.11 -2.94 -12.11
CA ALA A 17 8.87 -3.06 -13.54
C ALA A 17 9.58 -1.95 -14.36
N ALA A 18 9.51 -0.70 -13.89
CA ALA A 18 10.17 0.44 -14.54
C ALA A 18 11.68 0.28 -14.58
N ARG A 19 12.31 -0.13 -13.47
CA ARG A 19 13.75 -0.38 -13.36
C ARG A 19 14.22 -1.58 -14.20
N MET A 20 13.32 -2.51 -14.49
CA MET A 20 13.56 -3.60 -15.44
C MET A 20 13.42 -3.16 -16.92
N GLY A 21 13.17 -1.88 -17.19
CA GLY A 21 13.06 -1.33 -18.54
C GLY A 21 11.66 -1.44 -19.16
N CYS A 22 10.63 -1.75 -18.37
CA CYS A 22 9.25 -1.74 -18.85
C CYS A 22 8.69 -0.31 -18.81
N GLU A 23 7.89 0.05 -19.80
CA GLU A 23 6.98 1.20 -19.68
C GLU A 23 5.86 0.86 -18.72
N VAL A 24 5.68 1.68 -17.67
CA VAL A 24 4.71 1.44 -16.59
C VAL A 24 3.75 2.60 -16.46
N LEU A 25 2.46 2.30 -16.40
CA LEU A 25 1.41 3.23 -15.99
C LEU A 25 0.90 2.84 -14.60
N MET A 26 1.09 3.70 -13.61
CA MET A 26 0.51 3.54 -12.28
C MET A 26 -0.75 4.40 -12.14
N LEU A 27 -1.89 3.76 -11.92
CA LEU A 27 -3.18 4.42 -11.72
C LEU A 27 -3.52 4.49 -10.23
N SER A 28 -3.82 5.69 -9.75
CA SER A 28 -4.25 5.96 -8.38
C SER A 28 -5.54 6.76 -8.34
N THR A 29 -6.40 6.48 -7.38
CA THR A 29 -7.61 7.29 -7.14
C THR A 29 -7.27 8.72 -6.71
N ASN A 30 -6.11 8.91 -6.09
CA ASN A 30 -5.61 10.23 -5.69
C ASN A 30 -4.06 10.20 -5.70
N VAL A 31 -3.48 11.00 -6.57
CA VAL A 31 -2.00 11.08 -6.73
C VAL A 31 -1.31 11.79 -5.56
N ASP A 32 -2.04 12.55 -4.74
CA ASP A 32 -1.49 13.19 -3.55
C ASP A 32 -1.36 12.24 -2.35
N THR A 33 -1.91 11.03 -2.47
CA THR A 33 -1.85 10.01 -1.42
C THR A 33 -0.97 8.81 -1.77
N ILE A 34 -0.12 8.93 -2.79
CA ILE A 34 0.90 7.92 -3.13
C ILE A 34 1.76 7.64 -1.91
N GLY A 35 1.98 6.36 -1.58
CA GLY A 35 2.80 5.93 -0.45
C GLY A 35 2.23 6.24 0.94
N GLN A 36 0.97 6.67 1.03
CA GLN A 36 0.36 7.01 2.31
C GLN A 36 0.22 5.77 3.22
N MET A 37 0.72 5.90 4.43
CA MET A 37 0.57 4.91 5.48
C MET A 37 -0.85 4.98 6.07
N SER A 38 -1.74 4.11 5.61
CA SER A 38 -3.17 4.17 5.95
C SER A 38 -3.46 3.75 7.39
N CYS A 39 -2.71 2.79 7.93
CA CYS A 39 -2.91 2.20 9.25
C CYS A 39 -1.98 2.85 10.28
N ASN A 40 -0.87 2.22 10.57
CA ASN A 40 0.17 2.74 11.45
C ASN A 40 1.27 3.41 10.64
N PRO A 41 1.92 4.46 11.14
CA PRO A 41 3.11 5.04 10.52
C PRO A 41 4.33 4.15 10.78
N ALA A 42 4.23 2.87 10.42
CA ALA A 42 5.27 1.89 10.67
C ALA A 42 5.45 0.93 9.49
N ILE A 43 6.69 0.58 9.23
CA ILE A 43 7.07 -0.48 8.29
C ILE A 43 7.64 -1.63 9.11
N GLY A 44 7.19 -2.85 8.81
CA GLY A 44 7.65 -4.04 9.50
C GLY A 44 6.62 -4.66 10.45
N GLY A 45 7.10 -5.45 11.38
CA GLY A 45 6.31 -6.35 12.21
C GLY A 45 6.18 -7.74 11.59
N LEU A 46 5.42 -8.64 12.23
CA LEU A 46 5.20 -10.00 11.73
C LEU A 46 4.65 -9.98 10.31
N ALA A 47 5.12 -10.87 9.47
CA ALA A 47 4.90 -10.97 8.02
C ALA A 47 5.42 -9.76 7.25
N LYS A 48 4.94 -8.53 7.51
CA LYS A 48 5.37 -7.33 6.78
C LYS A 48 6.88 -7.07 6.91
N GLY A 49 7.48 -7.28 8.09
CA GLY A 49 8.93 -7.12 8.28
C GLY A 49 9.76 -8.14 7.49
N HIS A 50 9.26 -9.36 7.36
CA HIS A 50 9.91 -10.39 6.54
C HIS A 50 9.85 -10.02 5.05
N LEU A 51 8.65 -9.70 4.56
CA LEU A 51 8.45 -9.29 3.16
C LEU A 51 9.22 -8.01 2.80
N ALA A 52 9.28 -7.03 3.71
CA ALA A 52 10.03 -5.79 3.48
C ALA A 52 11.53 -6.07 3.29
N ARG A 53 12.11 -7.02 4.03
CA ARG A 53 13.52 -7.42 3.87
C ARG A 53 13.77 -8.18 2.57
N GLU A 54 12.84 -9.03 2.14
CA GLU A 54 12.93 -9.73 0.86
C GLU A 54 12.86 -8.75 -0.32
N ILE A 55 11.95 -7.78 -0.25
CA ILE A 55 11.82 -6.71 -1.24
C ILE A 55 13.09 -5.85 -1.28
N ASP A 56 13.63 -5.47 -0.11
CA ASP A 56 14.86 -4.70 0.00
C ASP A 56 16.06 -5.42 -0.61
N ALA A 57 16.19 -6.72 -0.35
CA ALA A 57 17.24 -7.57 -0.94
C ALA A 57 17.16 -7.63 -2.48
N LEU A 58 15.99 -7.42 -3.05
CA LEU A 58 15.76 -7.32 -4.50
C LEU A 58 15.90 -5.89 -5.04
N GLY A 59 16.31 -4.93 -4.21
CA GLY A 59 16.51 -3.55 -4.60
C GLY A 59 15.28 -2.65 -4.47
N GLY A 60 14.25 -3.09 -3.73
CA GLY A 60 13.03 -2.34 -3.46
C GLY A 60 13.27 -1.01 -2.74
N GLU A 61 12.25 -0.21 -2.66
CA GLU A 61 12.35 1.17 -2.15
C GLU A 61 11.83 1.35 -0.72
N MET A 62 10.98 0.43 -0.28
CA MET A 62 10.34 0.50 1.04
C MET A 62 11.35 0.55 2.19
N GLY A 63 12.37 -0.31 2.16
CA GLY A 63 13.46 -0.34 3.15
C GLY A 63 14.22 0.97 3.16
N LYS A 64 14.73 1.40 2.02
CA LYS A 64 15.49 2.67 1.86
C LYS A 64 14.71 3.89 2.31
N CYS A 65 13.41 3.97 1.97
CA CYS A 65 12.55 5.05 2.42
C CYS A 65 12.34 5.02 3.94
N THR A 66 12.24 3.83 4.50
CA THR A 66 12.12 3.61 5.94
C THR A 66 13.37 4.08 6.68
N ASP A 67 14.56 3.75 6.20
CA ASP A 67 15.83 4.17 6.81
C ASP A 67 15.98 5.71 6.80
N MET A 68 15.49 6.37 5.76
CA MET A 68 15.56 7.83 5.62
C MET A 68 14.50 8.59 6.43
N THR A 69 13.42 7.94 6.85
CA THR A 69 12.26 8.59 7.49
C THR A 69 11.87 7.94 8.82
N GLY A 70 12.64 6.96 9.26
CA GLY A 70 12.44 6.23 10.50
C GLY A 70 12.70 7.10 11.72
N LEU A 71 11.86 6.95 12.73
CA LEU A 71 11.94 7.63 14.02
C LEU A 71 12.35 6.68 15.15
N GLN A 72 12.06 5.39 15.00
CA GLN A 72 12.37 4.36 15.96
C GLN A 72 12.49 3.02 15.24
N PHE A 73 13.55 2.29 15.51
CA PHE A 73 13.80 0.95 14.98
C PHE A 73 13.79 -0.07 16.11
N ARG A 74 13.15 -1.21 15.90
CA ARG A 74 13.06 -2.27 16.90
C ARG A 74 12.91 -3.64 16.27
N MET A 75 13.61 -4.65 16.84
CA MET A 75 13.39 -6.05 16.50
C MET A 75 12.32 -6.64 17.42
N LEU A 76 11.19 -7.04 16.84
CA LEU A 76 10.11 -7.70 17.59
C LEU A 76 10.38 -9.20 17.75
N ASN A 77 9.79 -9.78 18.79
CA ASN A 77 9.80 -11.22 19.08
C ASN A 77 11.19 -11.84 19.35
N LYS A 78 12.17 -11.08 19.77
CA LYS A 78 13.52 -11.59 20.10
C LYS A 78 13.50 -12.80 21.05
N ARG A 79 12.51 -12.87 21.95
CA ARG A 79 12.37 -13.98 22.92
C ARG A 79 11.79 -15.27 22.29
N LYS A 80 11.25 -15.22 21.06
CA LYS A 80 10.56 -16.34 20.41
C LYS A 80 11.43 -17.12 19.41
N GLY A 81 12.64 -16.67 19.17
CA GLY A 81 13.57 -17.28 18.24
C GLY A 81 13.63 -16.62 16.85
N PRO A 82 14.71 -16.91 16.08
CA PRO A 82 15.05 -16.18 14.85
C PRO A 82 13.99 -16.23 13.74
N ALA A 83 13.25 -17.32 13.63
CA ALA A 83 12.24 -17.50 12.58
C ALA A 83 11.10 -16.48 12.65
N VAL A 84 10.85 -15.88 13.80
CA VAL A 84 9.81 -14.86 14.02
C VAL A 84 10.37 -13.50 14.41
N TRP A 85 11.67 -13.32 14.32
CA TRP A 85 12.27 -12.00 14.48
C TRP A 85 11.78 -11.09 13.36
N ALA A 86 11.13 -10.01 13.72
CA ALA A 86 10.49 -9.14 12.76
C ALA A 86 10.94 -7.69 13.00
N PRO A 87 11.74 -7.09 12.10
CA PRO A 87 12.10 -5.70 12.22
C PRO A 87 10.85 -4.84 12.06
N ARG A 88 10.79 -3.76 12.83
CA ARG A 88 9.74 -2.76 12.76
C ARG A 88 10.32 -1.37 12.98
N ALA A 89 10.05 -0.48 12.05
CA ALA A 89 10.38 0.92 12.16
C ALA A 89 9.12 1.77 12.29
N GLN A 90 9.10 2.69 13.25
CA GLN A 90 8.16 3.80 13.26
C GLN A 90 8.71 4.89 12.33
N CYS A 91 7.89 5.42 11.46
CA CYS A 91 8.32 6.42 10.49
C CYS A 91 7.57 7.75 10.69
N ASP A 92 8.21 8.84 10.27
CA ASP A 92 7.47 10.06 9.99
C ASP A 92 6.55 9.81 8.81
N LYS A 93 5.25 9.81 9.09
CA LYS A 93 4.22 9.46 8.10
C LYS A 93 4.25 10.35 6.87
N LYS A 94 4.51 11.65 7.05
CA LYS A 94 4.51 12.61 5.95
C LYS A 94 5.82 12.60 5.19
N ALA A 95 6.94 12.53 5.89
CA ALA A 95 8.25 12.40 5.26
C ALA A 95 8.31 11.14 4.38
N TYR A 96 7.83 9.99 4.89
CA TYR A 96 7.75 8.74 4.12
C TYR A 96 6.89 8.90 2.87
N GLN A 97 5.68 9.45 2.99
CA GLN A 97 4.76 9.67 1.88
C GLN A 97 5.37 10.57 0.80
N PHE A 98 5.94 11.70 1.18
CA PHE A 98 6.54 12.66 0.25
C PHE A 98 7.75 12.07 -0.45
N ARG A 99 8.60 11.34 0.29
CA ARG A 99 9.75 10.67 -0.31
C ARG A 99 9.32 9.60 -1.32
N MET A 100 8.34 8.75 -0.99
CA MET A 100 7.85 7.74 -1.92
C MET A 100 7.24 8.35 -3.17
N LYS A 101 6.42 9.39 -3.02
CA LYS A 101 5.86 10.13 -4.16
C LYS A 101 6.97 10.70 -5.04
N TRP A 102 7.94 11.38 -4.44
CA TRP A 102 9.08 11.99 -5.14
C TRP A 102 9.88 10.95 -5.94
N ILE A 103 10.13 9.77 -5.38
CA ILE A 103 10.84 8.69 -6.08
C ILE A 103 10.05 8.21 -7.29
N CYS A 104 8.74 7.98 -7.13
CA CYS A 104 7.89 7.54 -8.23
C CYS A 104 7.82 8.58 -9.36
N GLU A 105 7.73 9.86 -9.03
CA GLU A 105 7.66 10.96 -10.01
C GLU A 105 8.98 11.16 -10.80
N ARG A 106 10.10 10.65 -10.29
CA ARG A 106 11.42 10.74 -10.92
C ARG A 106 11.84 9.48 -11.67
N GLU A 107 11.08 8.40 -11.58
CA GLU A 107 11.40 7.16 -12.28
C GLU A 107 11.10 7.32 -13.79
N PRO A 108 12.11 7.24 -14.68
CA PRO A 108 11.95 7.60 -16.09
C PRO A 108 10.89 6.79 -16.85
N ASN A 109 10.75 5.51 -16.52
CA ASN A 109 9.84 4.59 -17.20
C ASN A 109 8.48 4.47 -16.49
N LEU A 110 8.17 5.36 -15.53
CA LEU A 110 6.95 5.34 -14.76
C LEU A 110 6.10 6.57 -15.03
N THR A 111 4.94 6.36 -15.64
CA THR A 111 3.89 7.36 -15.76
C THR A 111 2.89 7.20 -14.63
N ILE A 112 2.58 8.29 -13.94
CA ILE A 112 1.59 8.31 -12.86
C ILE A 112 0.36 9.06 -13.35
N GLN A 113 -0.82 8.45 -13.17
CA GLN A 113 -2.07 9.09 -13.56
C GLN A 113 -3.16 8.87 -12.53
N GLN A 114 -3.97 9.91 -12.33
CA GLN A 114 -5.15 9.80 -11.49
C GLN A 114 -6.29 9.12 -12.25
N GLY A 115 -6.84 8.08 -11.65
CA GLY A 115 -7.98 7.36 -12.23
C GLY A 115 -8.42 6.22 -11.32
N GLN A 116 -9.72 6.08 -11.15
CA GLN A 116 -10.30 4.94 -10.46
C GLN A 116 -10.60 3.84 -11.48
N VAL A 117 -9.87 2.73 -11.41
CA VAL A 117 -10.13 1.58 -12.26
C VAL A 117 -11.40 0.88 -11.81
N SER A 118 -12.32 0.66 -12.75
CA SER A 118 -13.62 0.03 -12.55
C SER A 118 -13.75 -1.34 -13.20
N LYS A 119 -12.92 -1.61 -14.21
CA LYS A 119 -13.03 -2.84 -14.98
C LYS A 119 -11.67 -3.34 -15.47
N LEU A 120 -11.49 -4.65 -15.50
CA LEU A 120 -10.39 -5.33 -16.17
C LEU A 120 -10.83 -5.68 -17.59
N LEU A 121 -10.08 -5.23 -18.57
CA LEU A 121 -10.31 -5.58 -19.98
C LEU A 121 -9.63 -6.92 -20.27
N HIS A 122 -10.42 -7.95 -20.51
CA HIS A 122 -9.91 -9.29 -20.84
C HIS A 122 -10.79 -10.00 -21.87
N ALA A 123 -10.19 -10.82 -22.69
CA ALA A 123 -10.87 -11.73 -23.61
C ALA A 123 -10.05 -13.02 -23.73
N GLU A 124 -10.68 -14.15 -23.95
CA GLU A 124 -10.01 -15.45 -24.17
C GLU A 124 -8.95 -15.77 -23.11
N ARG A 125 -9.24 -15.46 -21.83
CA ARG A 125 -8.33 -15.65 -20.69
C ARG A 125 -7.03 -14.82 -20.76
N LYS A 126 -7.00 -13.79 -21.59
CA LYS A 126 -5.90 -12.83 -21.67
C LYS A 126 -6.37 -11.45 -21.22
N VAL A 127 -5.54 -10.78 -20.45
CA VAL A 127 -5.74 -9.38 -20.10
C VAL A 127 -5.27 -8.50 -21.24
N HIS A 128 -6.01 -7.42 -21.49
CA HIS A 128 -5.70 -6.43 -22.51
C HIS A 128 -5.51 -5.03 -21.94
N GLY A 129 -5.99 -4.78 -20.73
CA GLY A 129 -5.90 -3.48 -20.10
C GLY A 129 -6.90 -3.29 -18.97
N VAL A 130 -7.22 -2.03 -18.71
CA VAL A 130 -8.18 -1.61 -17.70
C VAL A 130 -9.04 -0.46 -18.21
N GLU A 131 -10.25 -0.33 -17.67
CA GLU A 131 -11.14 0.81 -17.88
C GLU A 131 -11.34 1.54 -16.55
N THR A 132 -11.32 2.86 -16.60
CA THR A 132 -11.61 3.71 -15.43
C THR A 132 -13.12 3.93 -15.28
N ALA A 133 -13.53 4.42 -14.11
CA ALA A 133 -14.93 4.80 -13.85
C ALA A 133 -15.44 5.94 -14.75
N MET A 134 -14.55 6.65 -15.43
CA MET A 134 -14.88 7.69 -16.42
C MET A 134 -14.92 7.16 -17.86
N GLY A 135 -14.78 5.85 -18.07
CA GLY A 135 -14.81 5.21 -19.37
C GLY A 135 -13.52 5.35 -20.19
N VAL A 136 -12.43 5.78 -19.57
CA VAL A 136 -11.12 5.82 -20.25
C VAL A 136 -10.48 4.45 -20.19
N GLU A 137 -10.10 3.92 -21.34
CA GLU A 137 -9.42 2.63 -21.47
C GLU A 137 -7.90 2.83 -21.61
N TYR A 138 -7.16 1.98 -20.90
CA TYR A 138 -5.70 1.87 -21.02
C TYR A 138 -5.34 0.44 -21.37
N PHE A 139 -4.50 0.26 -22.38
CA PHE A 139 -4.12 -1.05 -22.89
C PHE A 139 -2.69 -1.42 -22.46
N ALA A 140 -2.51 -2.66 -22.03
CA ALA A 140 -1.20 -3.22 -21.69
C ALA A 140 -1.20 -4.74 -21.78
N LYS A 141 -0.02 -5.32 -21.95
CA LYS A 141 0.19 -6.78 -21.92
C LYS A 141 0.03 -7.39 -20.53
N THR A 142 0.21 -6.58 -19.49
CA THR A 142 0.22 -7.03 -18.08
C THR A 142 -0.46 -6.01 -17.19
N VAL A 143 -1.30 -6.47 -16.28
CA VAL A 143 -1.96 -5.66 -15.25
C VAL A 143 -1.65 -6.23 -13.88
N VAL A 144 -1.14 -5.39 -12.98
CA VAL A 144 -0.89 -5.72 -11.56
C VAL A 144 -1.92 -5.00 -10.70
N ILE A 145 -2.70 -5.75 -9.94
CA ILE A 145 -3.80 -5.21 -9.13
C ILE A 145 -3.38 -5.16 -7.66
N THR A 146 -3.32 -3.94 -7.10
CA THR A 146 -2.89 -3.68 -5.72
C THR A 146 -3.87 -2.73 -5.01
N THR A 147 -5.13 -3.07 -5.01
CA THR A 147 -6.24 -2.24 -4.54
C THR A 147 -6.27 -1.97 -3.02
N GLY A 148 -5.48 -2.70 -2.26
CA GLY A 148 -5.35 -2.49 -0.81
C GLY A 148 -6.70 -2.58 -0.09
N THR A 149 -7.04 -1.54 0.67
CA THR A 149 -8.28 -1.47 1.47
C THR A 149 -9.46 -0.85 0.69
N PHE A 150 -9.28 -0.46 -0.57
CA PHE A 150 -10.28 0.28 -1.33
C PHE A 150 -11.29 -0.60 -2.07
N LEU A 151 -10.92 -1.84 -2.43
CA LEU A 151 -11.80 -2.74 -3.19
C LEU A 151 -13.03 -3.13 -2.36
N ARG A 152 -14.19 -2.53 -2.67
CA ARG A 152 -15.44 -2.61 -1.90
C ARG A 152 -15.20 -2.39 -0.39
N GLY A 153 -14.33 -1.45 -0.06
CA GLY A 153 -13.93 -1.16 1.31
C GLY A 153 -15.12 -0.80 2.19
N LEU A 154 -15.12 -1.31 3.43
CA LEU A 154 -16.09 -1.01 4.46
C LEU A 154 -15.35 -0.72 5.76
N MET A 155 -15.55 0.47 6.30
CA MET A 155 -14.99 0.88 7.58
C MET A 155 -15.99 0.64 8.71
N HIS A 156 -15.49 0.14 9.83
CA HIS A 156 -16.24 -0.05 11.06
C HIS A 156 -15.65 0.85 12.16
N VAL A 157 -16.49 1.63 12.80
CA VAL A 157 -16.12 2.50 13.93
C VAL A 157 -17.16 2.26 15.04
N GLY A 158 -16.86 1.38 15.99
CA GLY A 158 -17.88 0.84 16.90
C GLY A 158 -18.96 0.15 16.09
N ASP A 159 -20.20 0.51 16.33
CA ASP A 159 -21.38 -0.03 15.62
C ASP A 159 -21.65 0.65 14.27
N ALA A 160 -21.01 1.79 14.02
CA ALA A 160 -21.20 2.52 12.78
C ALA A 160 -20.41 1.89 11.62
N GLN A 161 -21.04 1.88 10.44
CA GLN A 161 -20.43 1.39 9.21
C GLN A 161 -20.47 2.45 8.11
N GLN A 162 -19.36 2.60 7.39
CA GLN A 162 -19.26 3.53 6.27
C GLN A 162 -18.53 2.86 5.12
N LYS A 163 -19.07 2.97 3.90
CA LYS A 163 -18.35 2.56 2.68
C LYS A 163 -17.16 3.49 2.47
N GLY A 164 -15.98 2.93 2.31
CA GLY A 164 -14.75 3.69 2.10
C GLY A 164 -13.52 2.80 2.23
N GLY A 165 -12.46 3.15 1.53
CA GLY A 165 -11.16 2.47 1.65
C GLY A 165 -10.31 3.03 2.78
N ARG A 166 -10.56 4.29 3.14
CA ARG A 166 -9.94 5.05 4.20
C ARG A 166 -10.86 6.19 4.62
N SER A 167 -10.71 6.70 5.84
CA SER A 167 -11.52 7.83 6.31
C SER A 167 -11.41 9.03 5.34
N GLY A 168 -12.55 9.52 4.88
CA GLY A 168 -12.64 10.61 3.89
C GLY A 168 -12.44 10.19 2.44
N GLU A 169 -12.22 8.91 2.13
CA GLU A 169 -11.98 8.43 0.77
C GLU A 169 -12.94 7.30 0.40
N ALA A 170 -13.56 7.43 -0.77
CA ALA A 170 -14.56 6.48 -1.27
C ALA A 170 -13.96 5.09 -1.57
N ALA A 171 -14.80 4.07 -1.50
CA ALA A 171 -14.43 2.72 -1.93
C ALA A 171 -14.48 2.59 -3.46
N ALA A 172 -13.59 1.75 -4.02
CA ALA A 172 -13.67 1.32 -5.41
C ALA A 172 -14.66 0.14 -5.51
N THR A 173 -15.76 0.31 -6.21
CA THR A 173 -16.86 -0.69 -6.24
C THR A 173 -16.94 -1.49 -7.53
N GLY A 174 -16.54 -0.93 -8.67
CA GLY A 174 -16.71 -1.55 -9.99
C GLY A 174 -15.81 -2.76 -10.23
N LEU A 175 -14.53 -2.66 -9.91
CA LEU A 175 -13.51 -3.65 -10.28
C LEU A 175 -13.78 -5.08 -9.74
N SER A 176 -14.48 -5.22 -8.60
CA SER A 176 -14.77 -6.54 -8.02
C SER A 176 -15.57 -7.45 -8.93
N GLY A 177 -16.60 -6.90 -9.60
CA GLY A 177 -17.42 -7.68 -10.57
C GLY A 177 -16.57 -8.17 -11.73
N SER A 178 -15.76 -7.28 -12.29
CA SER A 178 -14.88 -7.62 -13.41
C SER A 178 -13.83 -8.69 -13.04
N LEU A 179 -13.31 -8.69 -11.81
CA LEU A 179 -12.40 -9.74 -11.34
C LEU A 179 -13.10 -11.09 -11.20
N GLN A 180 -14.36 -11.11 -10.74
CA GLN A 180 -15.17 -12.34 -10.68
C GLN A 180 -15.50 -12.86 -12.08
N GLU A 181 -15.82 -11.99 -13.02
CA GLU A 181 -16.02 -12.35 -14.44
C GLU A 181 -14.75 -12.94 -15.06
N ALA A 182 -13.57 -12.48 -14.64
CA ALA A 182 -12.29 -13.06 -15.03
C ALA A 182 -11.97 -14.40 -14.35
N GLY A 183 -12.86 -14.90 -13.48
CA GLY A 183 -12.74 -16.20 -12.81
C GLY A 183 -12.02 -16.16 -11.47
N LEU A 184 -11.78 -14.97 -10.88
CA LEU A 184 -11.15 -14.85 -9.56
C LEU A 184 -12.20 -14.97 -8.46
N GLU A 185 -11.94 -15.84 -7.49
CA GLU A 185 -12.74 -15.92 -6.28
C GLU A 185 -12.34 -14.80 -5.31
N LEU A 186 -13.33 -14.04 -4.83
CA LEU A 186 -13.11 -12.90 -3.94
C LEU A 186 -13.66 -13.21 -2.54
N GLY A 187 -12.84 -12.90 -1.52
CA GLY A 187 -13.18 -13.02 -0.12
C GLY A 187 -13.11 -11.68 0.63
N ARG A 188 -13.65 -11.68 1.85
CA ARG A 188 -13.51 -10.55 2.78
C ARG A 188 -12.28 -10.74 3.66
N LEU A 189 -11.42 -9.72 3.69
CA LEU A 189 -10.30 -9.63 4.63
C LEU A 189 -10.54 -8.47 5.58
N LYS A 190 -10.07 -8.61 6.82
CA LYS A 190 -10.19 -7.61 7.89
C LYS A 190 -8.80 -7.09 8.24
N THR A 191 -8.67 -5.78 8.34
CA THR A 191 -7.52 -5.12 8.98
C THR A 191 -7.98 -4.27 10.15
N GLY A 192 -7.11 -4.05 11.13
CA GLY A 192 -7.38 -3.20 12.28
C GLY A 192 -6.50 -1.95 12.26
N THR A 193 -7.06 -0.83 12.68
CA THR A 193 -6.33 0.40 12.90
C THR A 193 -6.45 0.79 14.37
N PRO A 194 -5.36 1.00 15.12
CA PRO A 194 -5.42 1.46 16.50
C PRO A 194 -6.01 2.88 16.56
N PRO A 195 -6.67 3.25 17.68
CA PRO A 195 -7.22 4.58 17.85
C PRO A 195 -6.11 5.64 17.80
N ARG A 196 -6.47 6.83 17.34
CA ARG A 196 -5.62 8.03 17.43
C ARG A 196 -6.02 8.79 18.68
N LEU A 197 -5.11 8.87 19.61
CA LEU A 197 -5.32 9.57 20.88
C LEU A 197 -4.64 10.94 20.84
N LEU A 198 -5.20 11.88 21.56
CA LEU A 198 -4.60 13.18 21.76
C LEU A 198 -3.45 13.07 22.76
N LYS A 199 -2.20 13.39 22.38
CA LYS A 199 -1.03 13.22 23.24
C LYS A 199 -1.23 13.82 24.65
N ARG A 200 -1.84 15.01 24.74
CA ARG A 200 -2.13 15.70 26.02
C ARG A 200 -3.14 15.01 26.91
N SER A 201 -3.91 14.01 26.41
CA SER A 201 -4.88 13.24 27.20
C SER A 201 -4.33 11.90 27.70
N ILE A 202 -3.05 11.61 27.43
CA ILE A 202 -2.41 10.37 27.85
C ILE A 202 -1.59 10.63 29.09
N ASP A 203 -1.83 9.88 30.15
CA ASP A 203 -0.94 9.87 31.33
C ASP A 203 0.27 8.99 31.05
N LEU A 204 1.36 9.62 30.62
CA LEU A 204 2.61 8.94 30.30
C LEU A 204 3.33 8.39 31.54
N SER A 205 3.00 8.87 32.76
CA SER A 205 3.63 8.40 33.99
C SER A 205 3.31 6.94 34.32
N GLN A 206 2.21 6.42 33.78
CA GLN A 206 1.76 5.04 33.94
C GLN A 206 2.31 4.07 32.87
N LEU A 207 3.10 4.58 31.95
CA LEU A 207 3.57 3.80 30.80
C LEU A 207 5.08 3.54 30.89
N GLU A 208 5.48 2.33 30.52
CA GLU A 208 6.88 1.97 30.36
C GLU A 208 7.42 2.57 29.04
N GLU A 209 8.56 3.24 29.13
CA GLU A 209 9.25 3.72 27.94
C GLU A 209 9.82 2.55 27.14
N GLN A 210 9.61 2.57 25.83
CA GLN A 210 10.15 1.58 24.91
C GLN A 210 11.09 2.27 23.91
N PRO A 211 12.38 2.43 24.24
CA PRO A 211 13.35 3.05 23.35
C PRO A 211 13.53 2.23 22.07
N GLY A 212 14.08 2.86 21.05
CA GLY A 212 14.58 2.16 19.87
C GLY A 212 15.79 1.29 20.19
N GLU A 213 16.25 0.57 19.19
CA GLU A 213 17.53 -0.16 19.19
C GLU A 213 18.46 0.55 18.22
N ASP A 214 19.75 0.58 18.53
CA ASP A 214 20.83 1.13 17.71
C ASP A 214 21.07 0.27 16.44
#